data_1855e5a85d73a6d5569d0a3b66a8694a
#
_entry.id   1855e5a85d73a6d5569d0a3b66a8694a
#
_cell.length_a   1.000
_cell.length_b   1.000
_cell.length_c   1.000
_cell.angle_alpha   90.00
_cell.angle_beta   90.00
_cell.angle_gamma   90.00
#
_symmetry.space_group_name_H-M   'P 1'
#
loop_
_entity.id
_entity.type
_entity.pdbx_description
1 polymer ?
#
loop_
_entity_poly.entity_id
_entity_poly.type
_entity_poly.pdbx_seq_one_letter_code
_entity_poly.pdbx_strand_id
1 'polypeptide(L)'
;PKSPTMCGYVLPPPHLTLIEKRFVENTGNGQLDGRENGWAIFTIVNDGRSPARELKPWLKPEDGTMTPSLKIDSLSTIPILNVGDTLQIEFSVYAKLKIETGDRNFFFRVEEFYGQDLDPEPMSFPTLKVTPPNLVVTDFAIDSEWGQNYLPINEVATLTIRVQNLSIGLTDT
;
A
#
# COMPACT_ATOMS: atom_id res chain seq x y z
N PRO A 1 20.91 -40.91 -47.40
CA PRO A 1 21.07 -39.54 -46.93
C PRO A 1 20.72 -39.51 -45.45
N LYS A 2 21.75 -39.23 -44.60
CA LYS A 2 21.49 -39.03 -43.16
C LYS A 2 20.88 -37.66 -42.95
N SER A 3 19.71 -37.63 -42.32
CA SER A 3 19.05 -36.40 -41.89
C SER A 3 19.99 -35.64 -40.93
N PRO A 4 20.17 -34.33 -41.07
CA PRO A 4 20.99 -33.57 -40.14
C PRO A 4 20.33 -33.59 -38.76
N THR A 5 21.03 -34.09 -37.77
CA THR A 5 20.60 -34.00 -36.35
C THR A 5 20.69 -32.52 -35.98
N MET A 6 19.55 -31.84 -35.88
CA MET A 6 19.48 -30.51 -35.27
C MET A 6 19.81 -30.64 -33.79
N CYS A 7 21.04 -30.27 -33.41
CA CYS A 7 21.36 -29.96 -32.02
C CYS A 7 20.63 -28.65 -31.65
N GLY A 8 19.45 -28.77 -31.06
CA GLY A 8 18.80 -27.63 -30.43
C GLY A 8 19.64 -27.19 -29.24
N TYR A 9 20.18 -25.98 -29.28
CA TYR A 9 20.78 -25.35 -28.11
C TYR A 9 19.63 -25.01 -27.13
N VAL A 10 19.55 -25.77 -26.04
CA VAL A 10 18.68 -25.37 -24.92
C VAL A 10 19.43 -24.31 -24.14
N LEU A 11 18.97 -23.06 -24.23
CA LEU A 11 19.50 -22.00 -23.37
C LEU A 11 19.17 -22.34 -21.90
N PRO A 12 20.13 -22.17 -20.97
CA PRO A 12 19.84 -22.30 -19.56
C PRO A 12 18.72 -21.35 -19.15
N PRO A 13 17.83 -21.73 -18.19
CA PRO A 13 16.68 -20.91 -17.84
C PRO A 13 17.06 -19.56 -17.19
N PRO A 14 16.15 -18.60 -17.13
CA PRO A 14 16.25 -17.44 -16.25
C PRO A 14 16.25 -17.91 -14.80
N HIS A 15 16.78 -17.09 -13.91
CA HIS A 15 16.71 -17.30 -12.47
C HIS A 15 16.45 -15.97 -11.78
N LEU A 16 15.40 -15.89 -10.99
CA LEU A 16 15.00 -14.67 -10.31
C LEU A 16 15.39 -14.76 -8.84
N THR A 17 16.08 -13.72 -8.36
CA THR A 17 16.51 -13.62 -6.96
C THR A 17 16.00 -12.31 -6.36
N LEU A 18 15.38 -12.36 -5.18
CA LEU A 18 15.03 -11.18 -4.41
C LEU A 18 16.29 -10.65 -3.71
N ILE A 19 16.61 -9.37 -3.95
CA ILE A 19 17.77 -8.68 -3.34
C ILE A 19 17.37 -7.77 -2.20
N GLU A 20 16.18 -7.16 -2.26
CA GLU A 20 15.70 -6.23 -1.23
C GLU A 20 14.19 -6.31 -1.10
N LYS A 21 13.69 -6.18 0.13
CA LYS A 21 12.29 -5.93 0.43
C LYS A 21 12.15 -4.91 1.55
N ARG A 22 11.22 -3.98 1.42
CA ARG A 22 10.93 -2.98 2.44
C ARG A 22 9.50 -2.49 2.34
N PHE A 23 8.98 -2.01 3.47
CA PHE A 23 7.71 -1.30 3.53
C PHE A 23 7.99 0.17 3.89
N VAL A 24 7.26 1.08 3.23
CA VAL A 24 7.34 2.53 3.47
C VAL A 24 5.91 3.05 3.52
N GLU A 25 5.61 3.95 4.43
CA GLU A 25 4.33 4.63 4.55
C GLU A 25 4.52 6.16 4.59
N ASN A 26 3.41 6.91 4.46
CA ASN A 26 3.46 8.36 4.27
C ASN A 26 3.92 9.15 5.50
N THR A 27 3.65 8.67 6.72
CA THR A 27 3.88 9.43 7.97
C THR A 27 5.28 9.22 8.53
N GLY A 28 5.97 8.13 8.12
CA GLY A 28 7.31 7.78 8.58
C GLY A 28 7.34 7.20 10.00
N ASN A 29 6.19 6.76 10.54
CA ASN A 29 6.09 6.16 11.87
C ASN A 29 6.35 4.63 11.88
N GLY A 30 6.52 4.02 10.70
CA GLY A 30 6.77 2.58 10.52
C GLY A 30 5.52 1.71 10.59
N GLN A 31 4.32 2.29 10.64
CA GLN A 31 3.03 1.60 10.71
C GLN A 31 2.06 2.17 9.66
N LEU A 32 1.18 1.34 9.13
CA LEU A 32 0.15 1.81 8.20
C LEU A 32 -1.12 2.16 8.98
N ASP A 33 -1.37 3.43 9.14
CA ASP A 33 -2.49 3.95 9.89
C ASP A 33 -3.80 3.95 9.09
N GLY A 34 -4.93 4.01 9.78
CA GLY A 34 -6.22 4.12 9.10
C GLY A 34 -6.31 5.38 8.23
N ARG A 35 -6.67 5.22 6.92
CA ARG A 35 -6.69 6.22 5.84
C ARG A 35 -5.32 6.59 5.27
N GLU A 36 -4.32 5.80 5.52
CA GLU A 36 -2.97 6.03 5.03
C GLU A 36 -2.64 5.19 3.80
N ASN A 37 -1.69 5.69 2.99
CA ASN A 37 -1.05 4.96 1.91
C ASN A 37 0.35 4.52 2.33
N GLY A 38 0.71 3.32 1.88
CA GLY A 38 2.06 2.79 1.98
C GLY A 38 2.45 2.05 0.71
N TRP A 39 3.70 1.62 0.64
CA TRP A 39 4.27 0.87 -0.47
C TRP A 39 5.06 -0.33 0.03
N ALA A 40 4.70 -1.51 -0.46
CA ALA A 40 5.53 -2.69 -0.34
C ALA A 40 6.46 -2.74 -1.55
N ILE A 41 7.75 -2.61 -1.33
CA ILE A 41 8.77 -2.44 -2.37
C ILE A 41 9.69 -3.65 -2.36
N PHE A 42 9.90 -4.23 -3.55
CA PHE A 42 10.75 -5.39 -3.76
C PHE A 42 11.71 -5.11 -4.89
N THR A 43 12.97 -5.47 -4.72
CA THR A 43 13.96 -5.41 -5.79
C THR A 43 14.40 -6.82 -6.13
N ILE A 44 14.23 -7.21 -7.39
CA ILE A 44 14.65 -8.52 -7.91
C ILE A 44 15.75 -8.35 -8.95
N VAL A 45 16.53 -9.40 -9.14
CA VAL A 45 17.53 -9.51 -10.21
C VAL A 45 17.30 -10.79 -11.02
N ASN A 46 17.55 -10.76 -12.31
CA ASN A 46 17.68 -11.97 -13.11
C ASN A 46 19.17 -12.35 -13.18
N ASP A 47 19.61 -13.23 -12.29
CA ASP A 47 20.97 -13.76 -12.23
C ASP A 47 21.13 -15.08 -13.00
N GLY A 48 20.10 -15.47 -13.76
CA GLY A 48 20.13 -16.60 -14.67
C GLY A 48 20.97 -16.38 -15.92
N ARG A 49 20.74 -17.23 -16.93
CA ARG A 49 21.49 -17.18 -18.20
C ARG A 49 20.63 -16.88 -19.43
N SER A 50 19.33 -16.64 -19.21
CA SER A 50 18.37 -16.23 -20.23
C SER A 50 17.50 -15.10 -19.71
N PRO A 51 16.94 -14.25 -20.59
CA PRO A 51 15.97 -13.26 -20.19
C PRO A 51 14.70 -13.90 -19.60
N ALA A 52 14.24 -13.40 -18.47
CA ALA A 52 12.94 -13.72 -17.90
C ALA A 52 11.83 -12.96 -18.64
N ARG A 53 10.69 -13.60 -18.87
CA ARG A 53 9.63 -13.06 -19.73
C ARG A 53 8.27 -13.07 -19.03
N GLU A 54 7.42 -12.11 -19.42
CA GLU A 54 6.02 -12.01 -18.97
C GLU A 54 5.89 -12.15 -17.44
N LEU A 55 6.73 -11.43 -16.71
CA LEU A 55 6.75 -11.46 -15.26
C LEU A 55 5.43 -10.93 -14.69
N LYS A 56 4.79 -11.72 -13.83
CA LYS A 56 3.53 -11.37 -13.17
C LYS A 56 3.74 -11.30 -11.66
N PRO A 57 4.13 -10.14 -11.14
CA PRO A 57 4.28 -9.97 -9.69
C PRO A 57 2.93 -9.94 -8.99
N TRP A 58 2.87 -10.54 -7.80
CA TRP A 58 1.72 -10.45 -6.93
C TRP A 58 2.12 -10.41 -5.45
N LEU A 59 1.26 -9.79 -4.64
CA LEU A 59 1.35 -9.71 -3.20
C LEU A 59 0.02 -10.20 -2.62
N LYS A 60 0.03 -11.35 -1.94
CA LYS A 60 -1.18 -11.99 -1.40
C LYS A 60 -1.04 -12.24 0.10
N PRO A 61 -2.14 -12.12 0.87
CA PRO A 61 -2.13 -12.48 2.28
C PRO A 61 -1.66 -13.90 2.51
N GLU A 62 -0.90 -14.13 3.57
CA GLU A 62 -0.39 -15.45 3.94
C GLU A 62 -1.51 -16.46 4.21
N ASP A 63 -2.60 -16.04 4.84
CA ASP A 63 -3.80 -16.86 5.11
C ASP A 63 -4.76 -16.97 3.92
N GLY A 64 -4.42 -16.38 2.77
CA GLY A 64 -5.24 -16.35 1.57
C GLY A 64 -6.45 -15.43 1.63
N THR A 65 -6.67 -14.72 2.75
CA THR A 65 -7.86 -13.88 2.97
C THR A 65 -7.49 -12.40 3.03
N MET A 66 -7.90 -11.63 2.00
CA MET A 66 -7.70 -10.19 2.01
C MET A 66 -8.61 -9.52 3.05
N THR A 67 -8.01 -8.81 3.99
CA THR A 67 -8.76 -7.99 4.95
C THR A 67 -9.55 -6.91 4.22
N PRO A 68 -10.88 -6.78 4.40
CA PRO A 68 -11.69 -5.78 3.69
C PRO A 68 -11.27 -4.32 3.93
N SER A 69 -10.53 -4.09 5.02
CA SER A 69 -10.01 -2.77 5.41
C SER A 69 -8.68 -2.43 4.74
N LEU A 70 -8.09 -3.34 3.99
CA LEU A 70 -6.84 -3.14 3.26
C LEU A 70 -7.09 -3.25 1.77
N LYS A 71 -6.47 -2.38 0.98
CA LYS A 71 -6.49 -2.44 -0.48
C LYS A 71 -5.05 -2.51 -0.97
N ILE A 72 -4.77 -3.45 -1.84
CA ILE A 72 -3.49 -3.58 -2.53
C ILE A 72 -3.78 -3.50 -4.03
N ASP A 73 -3.04 -2.65 -4.74
CA ASP A 73 -3.23 -2.51 -6.17
C ASP A 73 -2.51 -3.65 -6.90
N SER A 74 -3.14 -4.15 -7.97
CA SER A 74 -2.54 -5.13 -8.87
C SER A 74 -1.59 -4.45 -9.86
N LEU A 75 -0.53 -5.16 -10.23
CA LEU A 75 0.44 -4.68 -11.21
C LEU A 75 0.22 -5.31 -12.58
N SER A 76 0.64 -4.59 -13.61
CA SER A 76 0.67 -5.10 -14.98
C SER A 76 1.80 -6.10 -15.17
N THR A 77 1.66 -6.98 -16.17
CA THR A 77 2.72 -7.88 -16.60
C THR A 77 3.94 -7.08 -17.10
N ILE A 78 5.12 -7.48 -16.66
CA ILE A 78 6.40 -6.91 -17.08
C ILE A 78 6.94 -7.77 -18.24
N PRO A 79 7.15 -7.21 -19.43
CA PRO A 79 7.40 -8.02 -20.62
C PRO A 79 8.69 -8.82 -20.57
N ILE A 80 9.77 -8.22 -20.03
CA ILE A 80 11.11 -8.84 -20.03
C ILE A 80 11.99 -8.24 -18.93
N LEU A 81 12.86 -9.10 -18.34
CA LEU A 81 13.98 -8.72 -17.50
C LEU A 81 15.22 -9.45 -18.02
N ASN A 82 16.19 -8.70 -18.56
CA ASN A 82 17.39 -9.29 -19.13
C ASN A 82 18.32 -9.86 -18.06
N VAL A 83 19.26 -10.66 -18.49
CA VAL A 83 20.29 -11.23 -17.61
C VAL A 83 21.14 -10.11 -17.00
N GLY A 84 21.29 -10.14 -15.68
CA GLY A 84 22.00 -9.15 -14.88
C GLY A 84 21.23 -7.86 -14.57
N ASP A 85 20.07 -7.66 -15.19
CA ASP A 85 19.22 -6.50 -14.89
C ASP A 85 18.52 -6.66 -13.55
N THR A 86 18.32 -5.53 -12.88
CA THR A 86 17.50 -5.42 -11.66
C THR A 86 16.18 -4.71 -11.96
N LEU A 87 15.15 -5.06 -11.20
CA LEU A 87 13.82 -4.46 -11.31
C LEU A 87 13.25 -4.17 -9.94
N GLN A 88 12.84 -2.92 -9.72
CA GLN A 88 12.05 -2.54 -8.54
C GLN A 88 10.55 -2.68 -8.83
N ILE A 89 9.86 -3.37 -7.94
CA ILE A 89 8.42 -3.67 -8.01
C ILE A 89 7.78 -3.03 -6.78
N GLU A 90 6.76 -2.17 -6.99
CA GLU A 90 6.10 -1.42 -5.93
C GLU A 90 4.61 -1.73 -5.92
N PHE A 91 4.10 -2.22 -4.81
CA PHE A 91 2.67 -2.37 -4.57
C PHE A 91 2.18 -1.22 -3.71
N SER A 92 1.23 -0.44 -4.22
CA SER A 92 0.50 0.52 -3.41
C SER A 92 -0.43 -0.20 -2.46
N VAL A 93 -0.36 0.16 -1.19
CA VAL A 93 -1.17 -0.40 -0.11
C VAL A 93 -1.93 0.74 0.56
N TYR A 94 -3.25 0.62 0.67
CA TYR A 94 -4.09 1.61 1.33
C TYR A 94 -4.87 0.99 2.48
N ALA A 95 -4.73 1.57 3.68
CA ALA A 95 -5.53 1.21 4.85
C ALA A 95 -6.80 2.06 4.94
N LYS A 96 -7.97 1.42 4.97
CA LYS A 96 -9.23 2.11 5.25
C LYS A 96 -9.30 2.49 6.74
N LEU A 97 -10.14 3.47 7.09
CA LEU A 97 -10.32 3.95 8.46
C LEU A 97 -10.56 2.83 9.49
N LYS A 98 -11.25 1.75 9.09
CA LYS A 98 -11.61 0.63 9.96
C LYS A 98 -10.54 -0.47 10.01
N ILE A 99 -9.29 -0.17 9.64
CA ILE A 99 -8.21 -1.14 9.81
C ILE A 99 -8.03 -1.45 11.31
N GLU A 100 -7.84 -2.72 11.63
CA GLU A 100 -7.55 -3.11 13.01
C GLU A 100 -6.03 -3.11 13.23
N THR A 101 -5.61 -2.80 14.46
CA THR A 101 -4.19 -2.86 14.85
C THR A 101 -3.67 -4.30 14.80
N GLY A 102 -2.48 -4.48 14.26
CA GLY A 102 -1.78 -5.77 14.21
C GLY A 102 -0.94 -5.93 12.96
N ASP A 103 -0.11 -6.97 12.95
CA ASP A 103 0.74 -7.30 11.83
C ASP A 103 -0.07 -7.87 10.68
N ARG A 104 0.31 -7.50 9.46
CA ARG A 104 -0.26 -8.01 8.20
C ARG A 104 0.81 -8.76 7.46
N ASN A 105 0.60 -10.06 7.30
CA ASN A 105 1.53 -10.98 6.67
C ASN A 105 1.12 -11.28 5.25
N PHE A 106 2.08 -11.24 4.34
CA PHE A 106 1.90 -11.46 2.91
C PHE A 106 3.01 -12.34 2.36
N PHE A 107 2.73 -12.96 1.22
CA PHE A 107 3.75 -13.51 0.34
C PHE A 107 3.85 -12.67 -0.93
N PHE A 108 5.06 -12.29 -1.27
CA PHE A 108 5.43 -11.77 -2.57
C PHE A 108 5.93 -12.88 -3.45
N ARG A 109 5.50 -12.92 -4.70
CA ARG A 109 5.98 -13.85 -5.72
C ARG A 109 5.97 -13.19 -7.09
N VAL A 110 6.83 -13.67 -7.98
CA VAL A 110 6.80 -13.32 -9.40
C VAL A 110 6.69 -14.61 -10.20
N GLU A 111 5.60 -14.73 -10.95
CA GLU A 111 5.41 -15.83 -11.91
C GLU A 111 6.10 -15.46 -13.22
N GLU A 112 6.83 -16.41 -13.82
CA GLU A 112 7.59 -16.26 -15.05
C GLU A 112 7.06 -17.20 -16.12
N PHE A 113 7.09 -16.78 -17.39
CA PHE A 113 6.45 -17.48 -18.49
C PHE A 113 6.87 -18.96 -18.65
N TYR A 114 8.14 -19.28 -18.41
CA TYR A 114 8.66 -20.66 -18.50
C TYR A 114 8.56 -21.43 -17.18
N GLY A 115 7.90 -20.86 -16.14
CA GLY A 115 7.77 -21.47 -14.85
C GLY A 115 9.03 -21.43 -13.99
N GLN A 116 9.94 -20.51 -14.29
CA GLN A 116 11.11 -20.20 -13.45
C GLN A 116 10.75 -19.04 -12.51
N ASP A 117 9.75 -19.31 -11.69
CA ASP A 117 9.15 -18.34 -10.79
C ASP A 117 10.11 -17.97 -9.65
N LEU A 118 9.98 -16.75 -9.13
CA LEU A 118 10.54 -16.44 -7.83
C LEU A 118 9.73 -17.17 -6.75
N ASP A 119 10.40 -17.89 -5.86
CA ASP A 119 9.75 -18.54 -4.72
C ASP A 119 9.01 -17.51 -3.84
N PRO A 120 7.92 -17.92 -3.17
CA PRO A 120 7.18 -17.02 -2.31
C PRO A 120 8.03 -16.44 -1.17
N GLU A 121 8.15 -15.14 -1.12
CA GLU A 121 8.93 -14.42 -0.11
C GLU A 121 8.00 -13.74 0.91
N PRO A 122 8.19 -14.00 2.22
CA PRO A 122 7.34 -13.40 3.25
C PRO A 122 7.59 -11.89 3.38
N MET A 123 6.52 -11.14 3.59
CA MET A 123 6.52 -9.71 3.88
C MET A 123 5.54 -9.42 5.01
N SER A 124 5.95 -8.63 5.99
CA SER A 124 5.07 -8.19 7.08
C SER A 124 5.20 -6.70 7.30
N PHE A 125 4.08 -6.05 7.61
CA PHE A 125 4.07 -4.66 8.08
C PHE A 125 2.96 -4.47 9.12
N PRO A 126 3.18 -3.63 10.15
CA PRO A 126 2.19 -3.36 11.17
C PRO A 126 1.14 -2.37 10.66
N THR A 127 -0.08 -2.51 11.16
CA THR A 127 -1.18 -1.56 10.94
C THR A 127 -1.66 -1.00 12.28
N LEU A 128 -2.13 0.24 12.27
CA LEU A 128 -2.67 0.90 13.47
C LEU A 128 -4.09 1.41 13.21
N LYS A 129 -5.01 1.05 14.12
CA LYS A 129 -6.35 1.57 14.12
C LYS A 129 -6.38 3.01 14.62
N VAL A 130 -6.84 3.92 13.78
CA VAL A 130 -7.03 5.32 14.14
C VAL A 130 -8.46 5.54 14.62
N THR A 131 -8.59 6.13 15.79
CA THR A 131 -9.90 6.59 16.29
C THR A 131 -10.16 7.99 15.77
N PRO A 132 -11.16 8.20 14.89
CA PRO A 132 -11.44 9.53 14.39
C PRO A 132 -11.88 10.47 15.52
N PRO A 133 -11.60 11.78 15.42
CA PRO A 133 -12.06 12.74 16.38
C PRO A 133 -13.59 12.80 16.39
N ASN A 134 -14.16 12.86 17.59
CA ASN A 134 -15.59 13.10 17.79
C ASN A 134 -15.81 14.57 18.13
N LEU A 135 -15.98 15.39 17.08
CA LEU A 135 -16.19 16.82 17.23
C LEU A 135 -17.66 17.13 17.53
N VAL A 136 -17.90 17.81 18.62
CA VAL A 136 -19.24 18.23 19.04
C VAL A 136 -19.26 19.74 19.22
N VAL A 137 -20.29 20.40 18.69
CA VAL A 137 -20.55 21.81 18.99
C VAL A 137 -21.12 21.87 20.41
N THR A 138 -20.38 22.50 21.32
CA THR A 138 -20.78 22.62 22.74
C THR A 138 -21.49 23.91 23.02
N ASP A 139 -21.28 24.94 22.22
CA ASP A 139 -21.87 26.24 22.40
C ASP A 139 -21.84 27.04 21.09
N PHE A 140 -22.79 27.97 20.94
CA PHE A 140 -22.74 28.96 19.87
C PHE A 140 -23.33 30.29 20.38
N ALA A 141 -22.79 31.39 19.89
CA ALA A 141 -23.29 32.72 20.17
C ALA A 141 -23.34 33.57 18.91
N ILE A 142 -24.37 34.37 18.78
CA ILE A 142 -24.49 35.41 17.77
C ILE A 142 -24.31 36.75 18.47
N ASP A 143 -23.35 37.54 18.05
CA ASP A 143 -23.10 38.89 18.57
C ASP A 143 -23.34 39.89 17.43
N SER A 144 -24.28 40.81 17.68
CA SER A 144 -24.65 41.87 16.75
C SER A 144 -24.73 43.21 17.50
N GLU A 145 -24.77 44.30 16.80
CA GLU A 145 -24.93 45.64 17.38
C GLU A 145 -26.20 45.78 18.21
N TRP A 146 -27.18 44.88 18.03
CA TRP A 146 -28.48 44.88 18.72
C TRP A 146 -28.56 43.95 19.92
N GLY A 147 -27.49 43.34 20.27
CA GLY A 147 -27.43 42.42 21.41
C GLY A 147 -27.20 40.96 21.00
N GLN A 148 -26.99 40.13 22.01
CA GLN A 148 -26.68 38.71 21.81
C GLN A 148 -27.93 37.93 21.34
N ASN A 149 -27.67 36.98 20.43
CA ASN A 149 -28.69 36.05 19.89
C ASN A 149 -29.81 36.70 19.07
N TYR A 150 -29.60 37.92 18.60
CA TYR A 150 -30.55 38.62 17.75
C TYR A 150 -29.85 39.07 16.45
N LEU A 151 -30.41 38.70 15.32
CA LEU A 151 -29.91 39.08 14.00
C LEU A 151 -30.99 39.81 13.22
N PRO A 152 -30.93 41.11 13.10
CA PRO A 152 -31.86 41.89 12.28
C PRO A 152 -31.67 41.61 10.79
N ILE A 153 -32.71 41.89 9.99
CA ILE A 153 -32.65 41.75 8.54
C ILE A 153 -31.63 42.78 7.98
N ASN A 154 -30.70 42.32 7.10
CA ASN A 154 -29.63 43.10 6.46
C ASN A 154 -28.53 43.61 7.39
N GLU A 155 -28.38 43.06 8.57
CA GLU A 155 -27.30 43.37 9.50
C GLU A 155 -26.20 42.33 9.46
N VAL A 156 -24.98 42.72 9.84
CA VAL A 156 -23.83 41.82 9.98
C VAL A 156 -23.70 41.43 11.44
N ALA A 157 -23.52 40.15 11.68
CA ALA A 157 -23.27 39.62 13.03
C ALA A 157 -22.06 38.70 13.02
N THR A 158 -21.42 38.54 14.17
CA THR A 158 -20.37 37.55 14.42
C THR A 158 -21.00 36.29 15.00
N LEU A 159 -20.82 35.15 14.30
CA LEU A 159 -21.18 33.83 14.83
C LEU A 159 -19.93 33.21 15.45
N THR A 160 -19.97 32.98 16.76
CA THR A 160 -18.94 32.25 17.49
C THR A 160 -19.43 30.83 17.75
N ILE A 161 -18.67 29.84 17.32
CA ILE A 161 -18.97 28.42 17.54
C ILE A 161 -17.84 27.82 18.38
N ARG A 162 -18.20 27.20 19.51
CA ARG A 162 -17.27 26.43 20.33
C ARG A 162 -17.38 24.95 19.97
N VAL A 163 -16.28 24.36 19.57
CA VAL A 163 -16.19 22.94 19.22
C VAL A 163 -15.29 22.23 20.21
N GLN A 164 -15.72 21.08 20.69
CA GLN A 164 -14.95 20.22 21.57
C GLN A 164 -14.76 18.84 20.92
N ASN A 165 -13.55 18.29 21.02
CA ASN A 165 -13.30 16.90 20.66
C ASN A 165 -13.57 16.02 21.89
N LEU A 166 -14.58 15.15 21.82
CA LEU A 166 -14.96 14.21 22.88
C LEU A 166 -14.30 12.83 22.72
N SER A 167 -13.53 12.60 21.65
CA SER A 167 -12.80 11.34 21.52
C SER A 167 -11.54 11.35 22.39
N ILE A 168 -11.15 10.15 22.89
CA ILE A 168 -9.89 9.94 23.61
C ILE A 168 -8.71 9.82 22.62
N GLY A 169 -8.95 10.05 21.33
CA GLY A 169 -7.92 10.01 20.28
C GLY A 169 -6.85 11.08 20.54
N LEU A 170 -5.59 10.66 20.43
CA LEU A 170 -4.43 11.54 20.49
C LEU A 170 -4.64 12.70 19.50
N THR A 171 -4.69 13.92 20.02
CA THR A 171 -4.50 15.09 19.20
C THR A 171 -3.02 15.12 18.85
N ASP A 172 -2.66 15.01 17.56
CA ASP A 172 -1.33 15.38 17.12
C ASP A 172 -1.04 16.80 17.61
N THR A 173 -0.01 16.91 18.41
CA THR A 173 0.53 18.19 18.92
C THR A 173 1.49 18.78 17.90
#